data_dfa3368c322310c98aed83d1e5e76012
#
_entry.id   dfa3368c322310c98aed83d1e5e76012
#
_cell.length_a   1.000
_cell.length_b   1.000
_cell.length_c   1.000
_cell.angle_alpha   90.00
_cell.angle_beta   90.00
_cell.angle_gamma   90.00
#
_symmetry.space_group_name_H-M   'P 1'
#
loop_
_entity.id
_entity.type
_entity.pdbx_description
1 polymer ?
#
loop_
_entity_poly.entity_id
_entity_poly.type
_entity_poly.pdbx_seq_one_letter_code
_entity_poly.pdbx_strand_id
1 'polypeptide(L)'
;MSTTTIPKVGQVNATPTYLERPDLAVISALFCGYLAVGLPLPVIPLFVHEKLGFSNLIVGLVIGIQFLATVLTRGYAGRITDQQGGKRAALQGAGFTALGGVLYLIAALPGMSSGTALGVVVAGRLVAGLGESQFVTGCVSWSIASVGPQRAGMSMSWTGIAMFAALAIGAPVGMALYHQSGLQSAMIACVLAPMLAIVIAVGATSYVSPGGRRLPFYRVISQIWREGLGLMLQGVGLSGLTAFASLYFAAHGWTHAGLVMTAFGVGFIFIRIVLGHLPDRIGGLRVAFWSLVIEAIGQAMLWCAPNEWVALSGALVTGLGCALVFPALGVEALKRVLPANRGSAMGGFVAFLDIAYGLAGPGAGLVAGQFGYAAVYLLGTASALLGAALVIANRSTSA
;
A
#
# COMPACT_ATOMS: atom_id res chain seq x y z
N MET A 1 -48.67 17.78 47.04
CA MET A 1 -48.02 16.74 46.23
C MET A 1 -47.99 17.26 44.78
N SER A 2 -46.86 17.77 44.36
CA SER A 2 -46.66 18.34 43.02
C SER A 2 -45.81 17.34 42.23
N THR A 3 -46.40 16.75 41.21
CA THR A 3 -45.75 15.81 40.30
C THR A 3 -45.03 16.56 39.22
N THR A 4 -43.69 16.63 39.32
CA THR A 4 -42.82 17.23 38.31
C THR A 4 -42.65 16.22 37.16
N THR A 5 -43.30 16.48 36.02
CA THR A 5 -43.13 15.74 34.77
C THR A 5 -41.77 16.11 34.14
N ILE A 6 -40.87 15.13 34.06
CA ILE A 6 -39.59 15.24 33.31
C ILE A 6 -39.94 15.19 31.81
N PRO A 7 -39.45 16.15 30.97
CA PRO A 7 -39.67 16.08 29.53
C PRO A 7 -38.85 14.93 28.95
N LYS A 8 -39.50 14.00 28.25
CA LYS A 8 -38.85 13.00 27.40
C LYS A 8 -38.07 13.70 26.27
N VAL A 9 -36.77 13.71 26.39
CA VAL A 9 -35.88 14.06 25.27
C VAL A 9 -36.14 13.03 24.16
N GLY A 10 -36.72 13.48 23.08
CA GLY A 10 -36.96 12.65 21.90
C GLY A 10 -35.62 12.19 21.31
N GLN A 11 -35.27 10.94 21.53
CA GLN A 11 -34.23 10.27 20.76
C GLN A 11 -34.76 10.10 19.33
N VAL A 12 -34.36 11.01 18.44
CA VAL A 12 -34.45 10.75 17.01
C VAL A 12 -33.37 9.72 16.69
N ASN A 13 -33.71 8.43 16.84
CA ASN A 13 -32.95 7.34 16.28
C ASN A 13 -33.15 7.33 14.76
N ALA A 14 -32.50 8.26 14.06
CA ALA A 14 -32.32 8.12 12.62
C ALA A 14 -31.39 6.91 12.40
N THR A 15 -31.96 5.80 11.94
CA THR A 15 -31.18 4.66 11.46
C THR A 15 -30.21 5.17 10.40
N PRO A 16 -28.90 4.95 10.54
CA PRO A 16 -27.96 5.44 9.57
C PRO A 16 -28.25 4.82 8.20
N THR A 17 -28.53 5.65 7.21
CA THR A 17 -28.76 5.22 5.83
C THR A 17 -27.41 4.90 5.21
N TYR A 18 -27.10 3.61 5.05
CA TYR A 18 -25.88 3.15 4.39
C TYR A 18 -26.08 3.06 2.87
N LEU A 19 -25.01 3.36 2.12
CA LEU A 19 -25.00 3.20 0.67
C LEU A 19 -24.89 1.71 0.28
N GLU A 20 -25.44 1.34 -0.86
CA GLU A 20 -25.29 -0.03 -1.40
C GLU A 20 -23.87 -0.31 -1.88
N ARG A 21 -23.16 0.72 -2.34
CA ARG A 21 -21.76 0.68 -2.80
C ARG A 21 -20.96 1.80 -2.12
N PRO A 22 -19.63 1.67 -2.01
CA PRO A 22 -18.79 2.75 -1.50
C PRO A 22 -18.98 4.04 -2.26
N ASP A 23 -18.93 5.16 -1.53
CA ASP A 23 -19.04 6.48 -2.13
C ASP A 23 -17.92 6.71 -3.16
N LEU A 24 -18.30 6.94 -4.41
CA LEU A 24 -17.36 7.14 -5.52
C LEU A 24 -16.42 8.34 -5.27
N ALA A 25 -16.87 9.38 -4.57
CA ALA A 25 -16.03 10.51 -4.23
C ALA A 25 -14.89 10.09 -3.30
N VAL A 26 -15.14 9.20 -2.32
CA VAL A 26 -14.10 8.65 -1.44
C VAL A 26 -13.11 7.80 -2.21
N ILE A 27 -13.62 6.93 -3.10
CA ILE A 27 -12.77 6.05 -3.93
C ILE A 27 -11.93 6.88 -4.92
N SER A 28 -12.53 7.89 -5.56
CA SER A 28 -11.82 8.80 -6.47
C SER A 28 -10.77 9.65 -5.75
N ALA A 29 -11.09 10.16 -4.54
CA ALA A 29 -10.12 10.87 -3.72
C ALA A 29 -8.94 9.95 -3.34
N LEU A 30 -9.22 8.70 -2.95
CA LEU A 30 -8.18 7.72 -2.64
C LEU A 30 -7.29 7.44 -3.86
N PHE A 31 -7.88 7.23 -5.03
CA PHE A 31 -7.14 7.03 -6.28
C PHE A 31 -6.22 8.24 -6.57
N CYS A 32 -6.78 9.45 -6.60
CA CYS A 32 -6.01 10.67 -6.89
C CYS A 32 -4.89 10.90 -5.88
N GLY A 33 -5.17 10.76 -4.57
CA GLY A 33 -4.14 10.97 -3.56
C GLY A 33 -3.05 9.89 -3.59
N TYR A 34 -3.39 8.64 -3.92
CA TYR A 34 -2.42 7.54 -4.01
C TYR A 34 -1.57 7.59 -5.30
N LEU A 35 -1.97 8.38 -6.31
CA LEU A 35 -1.08 8.70 -7.44
C LEU A 35 0.22 9.35 -6.97
N ALA A 36 0.21 10.12 -5.87
CA ALA A 36 1.42 10.71 -5.30
C ALA A 36 2.42 9.67 -4.75
N VAL A 37 1.99 8.42 -4.56
CA VAL A 37 2.86 7.28 -4.25
C VAL A 37 3.36 6.65 -5.56
N GLY A 38 2.48 6.47 -6.55
CA GLY A 38 2.80 5.81 -7.82
C GLY A 38 3.72 6.62 -8.73
N LEU A 39 3.49 7.94 -8.85
CA LEU A 39 4.26 8.84 -9.73
C LEU A 39 5.77 8.83 -9.44
N PRO A 40 6.24 9.01 -8.18
CA PRO A 40 7.66 9.08 -7.86
C PRO A 40 8.32 7.70 -7.80
N LEU A 41 7.56 6.61 -7.84
CA LEU A 41 8.02 5.26 -7.58
C LEU A 41 9.15 4.82 -8.52
N PRO A 42 9.05 4.95 -9.86
CA PRO A 42 10.14 4.64 -10.76
C PRO A 42 11.18 5.75 -10.87
N VAL A 43 10.84 7.00 -10.52
CA VAL A 43 11.66 8.19 -10.78
C VAL A 43 12.68 8.44 -9.66
N ILE A 44 12.29 8.29 -8.39
CA ILE A 44 13.19 8.56 -7.25
C ILE A 44 14.38 7.60 -7.20
N PRO A 45 14.27 6.28 -7.45
CA PRO A 45 15.42 5.39 -7.54
C PRO A 45 16.46 5.86 -8.58
N LEU A 46 16.00 6.23 -9.79
CA LEU A 46 16.87 6.77 -10.85
C LEU A 46 17.53 8.08 -10.43
N PHE A 47 16.77 9.00 -9.83
CA PHE A 47 17.31 10.27 -9.34
C PHE A 47 18.40 10.06 -8.28
N VAL A 48 18.16 9.22 -7.29
CA VAL A 48 19.10 8.96 -6.18
C VAL A 48 20.36 8.24 -6.69
N HIS A 49 20.21 7.25 -7.59
CA HIS A 49 21.34 6.46 -8.07
C HIS A 49 22.10 7.15 -9.19
N GLU A 50 21.41 7.52 -10.28
CA GLU A 50 22.04 8.02 -11.50
C GLU A 50 22.41 9.51 -11.43
N LYS A 51 21.53 10.34 -10.84
CA LYS A 51 21.76 11.80 -10.77
C LYS A 51 22.56 12.22 -9.55
N LEU A 52 22.25 11.65 -8.37
CA LEU A 52 22.95 12.01 -7.14
C LEU A 52 24.18 11.14 -6.88
N GLY A 53 24.33 9.98 -7.54
CA GLY A 53 25.50 9.09 -7.46
C GLY A 53 25.56 8.20 -6.22
N PHE A 54 24.43 8.00 -5.50
CA PHE A 54 24.39 7.18 -4.31
C PHE A 54 24.23 5.68 -4.61
N SER A 55 24.70 4.84 -3.67
CA SER A 55 24.66 3.40 -3.78
C SER A 55 23.25 2.82 -3.74
N ASN A 56 23.07 1.58 -4.24
CA ASN A 56 21.80 0.86 -4.20
C ASN A 56 21.26 0.67 -2.78
N LEU A 57 22.13 0.54 -1.77
CA LEU A 57 21.72 0.52 -0.37
C LEU A 57 20.99 1.82 0.03
N ILE A 58 21.55 2.97 -0.36
CA ILE A 58 20.93 4.28 -0.10
C ILE A 58 19.58 4.40 -0.83
N VAL A 59 19.49 3.91 -2.07
CA VAL A 59 18.20 3.84 -2.80
C VAL A 59 17.18 3.03 -2.02
N GLY A 60 17.56 1.82 -1.57
CA GLY A 60 16.68 0.97 -0.78
C GLY A 60 16.24 1.62 0.54
N LEU A 61 17.16 2.31 1.23
CA LEU A 61 16.84 3.06 2.45
C LEU A 61 15.86 4.20 2.18
N VAL A 62 16.07 4.97 1.11
CA VAL A 62 15.17 6.07 0.70
C VAL A 62 13.77 5.56 0.38
N ILE A 63 13.66 4.40 -0.27
CA ILE A 63 12.34 3.81 -0.54
C ILE A 63 11.72 3.24 0.74
N GLY A 64 12.48 2.51 1.54
CA GLY A 64 12.00 1.85 2.76
C GLY A 64 11.58 2.81 3.86
N ILE A 65 12.24 3.99 3.98
CA ILE A 65 11.99 4.94 5.07
C ILE A 65 10.56 5.53 5.05
N GLN A 66 9.94 5.65 3.87
CA GLN A 66 8.53 6.07 3.76
C GLN A 66 7.61 5.05 4.43
N PHE A 67 7.79 3.77 4.14
CA PHE A 67 6.97 2.70 4.73
C PHE A 67 7.23 2.57 6.24
N LEU A 68 8.47 2.74 6.67
CA LEU A 68 8.79 2.79 8.10
C LEU A 68 8.06 3.95 8.79
N ALA A 69 8.06 5.15 8.20
CA ALA A 69 7.30 6.29 8.71
C ALA A 69 5.80 6.00 8.74
N THR A 70 5.26 5.32 7.70
CA THR A 70 3.86 4.88 7.65
C THR A 70 3.51 3.96 8.82
N VAL A 71 4.34 2.95 9.11
CA VAL A 71 4.15 2.02 10.24
C VAL A 71 4.16 2.75 11.57
N LEU A 72 5.20 3.53 11.81
CA LEU A 72 5.38 4.24 13.09
C LEU A 72 4.25 5.24 13.39
N THR A 73 3.65 5.80 12.35
CA THR A 73 2.56 6.78 12.48
C THR A 73 1.16 6.18 12.39
N ARG A 74 0.99 4.86 12.14
CA ARG A 74 -0.34 4.22 12.07
C ARG A 74 -1.16 4.37 13.33
N GLY A 75 -0.55 4.26 14.50
CA GLY A 75 -1.24 4.48 15.77
C GLY A 75 -1.78 5.90 15.92
N TYR A 76 -1.04 6.88 15.41
CA TYR A 76 -1.48 8.28 15.35
C TYR A 76 -2.60 8.45 14.32
N ALA A 77 -2.46 7.93 13.11
CA ALA A 77 -3.47 7.97 12.07
C ALA A 77 -4.82 7.35 12.53
N GLY A 78 -4.76 6.21 13.21
CA GLY A 78 -5.92 5.57 13.80
C GLY A 78 -6.62 6.45 14.84
N ARG A 79 -5.85 7.07 15.74
CA ARG A 79 -6.42 8.00 16.75
C ARG A 79 -7.11 9.20 16.13
N ILE A 80 -6.50 9.84 15.13
CA ILE A 80 -7.11 10.98 14.42
C ILE A 80 -8.39 10.52 13.71
N THR A 81 -8.36 9.37 13.05
CA THR A 81 -9.54 8.81 12.37
C THR A 81 -10.69 8.53 13.34
N ASP A 82 -10.39 7.98 14.53
CA ASP A 82 -11.40 7.67 15.54
C ASP A 82 -11.97 8.95 16.22
N GLN A 83 -11.14 9.99 16.43
CA GLN A 83 -11.53 11.19 17.13
C GLN A 83 -12.15 12.25 16.21
N GLN A 84 -11.65 12.39 15.00
CA GLN A 84 -12.03 13.46 14.07
C GLN A 84 -12.81 12.95 12.84
N GLY A 85 -12.90 11.64 12.68
CA GLY A 85 -13.54 10.99 11.54
C GLY A 85 -12.63 10.76 10.33
N GLY A 86 -12.99 9.78 9.50
CA GLY A 86 -12.18 9.36 8.35
C GLY A 86 -11.93 10.46 7.33
N LYS A 87 -12.92 11.31 7.05
CA LYS A 87 -12.79 12.45 6.11
C LYS A 87 -11.70 13.45 6.55
N ARG A 88 -11.66 13.82 7.83
CA ARG A 88 -10.63 14.76 8.35
C ARG A 88 -9.25 14.14 8.30
N ALA A 89 -9.11 12.88 8.71
CA ALA A 89 -7.84 12.15 8.62
C ALA A 89 -7.34 12.07 7.17
N ALA A 90 -8.23 11.81 6.21
CA ALA A 90 -7.89 11.78 4.79
C ALA A 90 -7.42 13.15 4.28
N LEU A 91 -8.11 14.24 4.63
CA LEU A 91 -7.72 15.59 4.23
C LEU A 91 -6.36 16.00 4.80
N GLN A 92 -6.10 15.73 6.08
CA GLN A 92 -4.80 15.99 6.71
C GLN A 92 -3.69 15.16 6.07
N GLY A 93 -3.96 13.87 5.84
CA GLY A 93 -3.02 12.95 5.19
C GLY A 93 -2.67 13.40 3.78
N ALA A 94 -3.66 13.80 2.96
CA ALA A 94 -3.43 14.34 1.63
C ALA A 94 -2.58 15.63 1.66
N GLY A 95 -2.79 16.49 2.66
CA GLY A 95 -1.97 17.69 2.88
C GLY A 95 -0.51 17.36 3.16
N PHE A 96 -0.23 16.39 4.05
CA PHE A 96 1.15 15.91 4.29
C PHE A 96 1.75 15.24 3.06
N THR A 97 0.97 14.47 2.30
CA THR A 97 1.45 13.87 1.04
C THR A 97 1.82 14.93 0.01
N ALA A 98 1.00 15.99 -0.13
CA ALA A 98 1.32 17.12 -0.98
C ALA A 98 2.61 17.85 -0.54
N LEU A 99 2.78 18.05 0.78
CA LEU A 99 4.01 18.62 1.35
C LEU A 99 5.24 17.74 1.05
N GLY A 100 5.11 16.42 1.11
CA GLY A 100 6.14 15.48 0.67
C GLY A 100 6.51 15.70 -0.80
N GLY A 101 5.51 15.87 -1.68
CA GLY A 101 5.72 16.22 -3.09
C GLY A 101 6.45 17.55 -3.29
N VAL A 102 6.14 18.57 -2.48
CA VAL A 102 6.85 19.86 -2.48
C VAL A 102 8.33 19.67 -2.11
N LEU A 103 8.63 18.85 -1.10
CA LEU A 103 10.02 18.53 -0.74
C LEU A 103 10.76 17.82 -1.87
N TYR A 104 10.11 16.88 -2.59
CA TYR A 104 10.71 16.26 -3.78
C TYR A 104 10.98 17.31 -4.89
N LEU A 105 10.07 18.26 -5.08
CA LEU A 105 10.26 19.35 -6.05
C LEU A 105 11.44 20.25 -5.65
N ILE A 106 11.60 20.56 -4.36
CA ILE A 106 12.74 21.32 -3.84
C ILE A 106 14.04 20.54 -4.09
N ALA A 107 14.08 19.22 -3.82
CA ALA A 107 15.24 18.39 -4.09
C ALA A 107 15.64 18.34 -5.58
N ALA A 108 14.69 18.60 -6.47
CA ALA A 108 14.91 18.67 -7.93
C ALA A 108 15.43 20.02 -8.45
N LEU A 109 15.61 21.02 -7.57
CA LEU A 109 16.11 22.33 -7.96
C LEU A 109 17.59 22.28 -8.36
N PRO A 110 18.01 23.00 -9.42
CA PRO A 110 19.40 23.05 -9.84
C PRO A 110 20.29 23.74 -8.79
N GLY A 111 21.56 23.35 -8.73
CA GLY A 111 22.57 23.96 -7.84
C GLY A 111 22.61 23.39 -6.42
N MET A 112 21.76 22.40 -6.09
CA MET A 112 21.79 21.73 -4.78
C MET A 112 22.90 20.65 -4.77
N SER A 113 23.65 20.56 -3.64
CA SER A 113 24.61 19.46 -3.49
C SER A 113 23.91 18.11 -3.39
N SER A 114 24.54 17.02 -3.86
CA SER A 114 23.95 15.67 -3.82
C SER A 114 23.53 15.27 -2.39
N GLY A 115 24.34 15.61 -1.38
CA GLY A 115 24.01 15.30 0.02
C GLY A 115 22.79 16.09 0.53
N THR A 116 22.69 17.38 0.21
CA THR A 116 21.54 18.21 0.57
C THR A 116 20.27 17.72 -0.13
N ALA A 117 20.35 17.44 -1.44
CA ALA A 117 19.23 16.89 -2.21
C ALA A 117 18.74 15.56 -1.63
N LEU A 118 19.65 14.65 -1.27
CA LEU A 118 19.30 13.40 -0.58
C LEU A 118 18.59 13.67 0.74
N GLY A 119 19.10 14.57 1.58
CA GLY A 119 18.47 14.94 2.86
C GLY A 119 17.04 15.45 2.67
N VAL A 120 16.81 16.29 1.64
CA VAL A 120 15.47 16.81 1.33
C VAL A 120 14.56 15.70 0.79
N VAL A 121 15.07 14.77 -0.05
CA VAL A 121 14.28 13.59 -0.48
C VAL A 121 13.89 12.73 0.72
N VAL A 122 14.81 12.45 1.64
CA VAL A 122 14.54 11.66 2.86
C VAL A 122 13.48 12.36 3.72
N ALA A 123 13.58 13.66 3.93
CA ALA A 123 12.55 14.43 4.63
C ALA A 123 11.20 14.34 3.91
N GLY A 124 11.18 14.45 2.59
CA GLY A 124 9.98 14.27 1.77
C GLY A 124 9.36 12.88 1.92
N ARG A 125 10.18 11.81 1.96
CA ARG A 125 9.74 10.44 2.20
C ARG A 125 9.11 10.24 3.58
N LEU A 126 9.71 10.82 4.63
CA LEU A 126 9.18 10.77 5.99
C LEU A 126 7.82 11.47 6.08
N VAL A 127 7.71 12.68 5.51
CA VAL A 127 6.46 13.46 5.49
C VAL A 127 5.40 12.75 4.64
N ALA A 128 5.77 12.21 3.48
CA ALA A 128 4.86 11.45 2.63
C ALA A 128 4.37 10.17 3.34
N GLY A 129 5.23 9.46 4.09
CA GLY A 129 4.84 8.28 4.87
C GLY A 129 3.85 8.61 5.99
N LEU A 130 4.06 9.71 6.72
CA LEU A 130 3.08 10.24 7.68
C LEU A 130 1.74 10.56 6.97
N GLY A 131 1.82 11.21 5.80
CA GLY A 131 0.66 11.54 4.97
C GLY A 131 -0.09 10.31 4.49
N GLU A 132 0.61 9.34 3.93
CA GLU A 132 0.06 8.06 3.45
C GLU A 132 -0.65 7.30 4.58
N SER A 133 -0.02 7.21 5.75
CA SER A 133 -0.59 6.55 6.93
C SER A 133 -1.97 7.12 7.30
N GLN A 134 -2.09 8.45 7.37
CA GLN A 134 -3.35 9.12 7.70
C GLN A 134 -4.35 9.07 6.54
N PHE A 135 -3.89 9.29 5.32
CA PHE A 135 -4.71 9.33 4.12
C PHE A 135 -5.40 8.01 3.85
N VAL A 136 -4.64 6.92 3.81
CA VAL A 136 -5.17 5.58 3.55
C VAL A 136 -6.07 5.13 4.70
N THR A 137 -5.63 5.28 5.97
CA THR A 137 -6.45 4.91 7.14
C THR A 137 -7.75 5.70 7.17
N GLY A 138 -7.68 7.01 6.87
CA GLY A 138 -8.84 7.89 6.78
C GLY A 138 -9.81 7.47 5.68
N CYS A 139 -9.34 7.29 4.43
CA CYS A 139 -10.16 6.90 3.30
C CYS A 139 -10.81 5.52 3.48
N VAL A 140 -10.07 4.53 3.99
CA VAL A 140 -10.62 3.19 4.25
C VAL A 140 -11.72 3.25 5.31
N SER A 141 -11.48 3.93 6.43
CA SER A 141 -12.48 4.09 7.48
C SER A 141 -13.71 4.87 6.99
N TRP A 142 -13.49 5.92 6.22
CA TRP A 142 -14.54 6.74 5.62
C TRP A 142 -15.37 5.96 4.60
N SER A 143 -14.72 5.17 3.75
CA SER A 143 -15.39 4.28 2.79
C SER A 143 -16.22 3.19 3.50
N ILE A 144 -15.70 2.57 4.57
CA ILE A 144 -16.47 1.60 5.37
C ILE A 144 -17.67 2.27 6.04
N ALA A 145 -17.51 3.49 6.57
CA ALA A 145 -18.60 4.23 7.18
C ALA A 145 -19.74 4.55 6.19
N SER A 146 -19.43 4.72 4.90
CA SER A 146 -20.44 4.99 3.86
C SER A 146 -21.34 3.78 3.57
N VAL A 147 -20.84 2.54 3.65
CA VAL A 147 -21.57 1.29 3.31
C VAL A 147 -22.00 0.48 4.54
N GLY A 148 -21.48 0.84 5.71
CA GLY A 148 -21.71 0.11 6.97
C GLY A 148 -20.79 -1.09 7.17
N PRO A 149 -20.68 -1.56 8.43
CA PRO A 149 -19.75 -2.61 8.82
C PRO A 149 -20.02 -3.97 8.17
N GLN A 150 -21.27 -4.26 7.77
CA GLN A 150 -21.65 -5.49 7.09
C GLN A 150 -21.05 -5.61 5.68
N ARG A 151 -20.74 -4.49 5.06
CA ARG A 151 -20.15 -4.40 3.71
C ARG A 151 -18.69 -3.94 3.72
N ALA A 152 -18.02 -4.03 4.87
CA ALA A 152 -16.62 -3.61 5.01
C ALA A 152 -15.67 -4.32 4.04
N GLY A 153 -15.88 -5.62 3.78
CA GLY A 153 -15.09 -6.39 2.81
C GLY A 153 -15.19 -5.83 1.39
N MET A 154 -16.39 -5.44 0.96
CA MET A 154 -16.60 -4.79 -0.33
C MET A 154 -15.89 -3.43 -0.39
N SER A 155 -16.00 -2.61 0.66
CA SER A 155 -15.30 -1.33 0.77
C SER A 155 -13.79 -1.50 0.68
N MET A 156 -13.21 -2.47 1.38
CA MET A 156 -11.77 -2.79 1.34
C MET A 156 -11.33 -3.27 -0.05
N SER A 157 -12.19 -3.97 -0.77
CA SER A 157 -11.91 -4.38 -2.16
C SER A 157 -11.82 -3.17 -3.09
N TRP A 158 -12.79 -2.25 -3.04
CA TRP A 158 -12.80 -1.03 -3.85
C TRP A 158 -11.61 -0.12 -3.52
N THR A 159 -11.30 0.07 -2.24
CA THR A 159 -10.13 0.86 -1.83
C THR A 159 -8.82 0.23 -2.32
N GLY A 160 -8.69 -1.10 -2.24
CA GLY A 160 -7.54 -1.81 -2.81
C GLY A 160 -7.42 -1.63 -4.32
N ILE A 161 -8.52 -1.75 -5.06
CA ILE A 161 -8.53 -1.50 -6.52
C ILE A 161 -8.08 -0.07 -6.83
N ALA A 162 -8.58 0.93 -6.11
CA ALA A 162 -8.19 2.33 -6.31
C ALA A 162 -6.68 2.55 -6.07
N MET A 163 -6.12 1.97 -5.01
CA MET A 163 -4.70 2.08 -4.68
C MET A 163 -3.83 1.44 -5.76
N PHE A 164 -4.12 0.21 -6.16
CA PHE A 164 -3.30 -0.47 -7.18
C PHE A 164 -3.52 0.09 -8.59
N ALA A 165 -4.69 0.62 -8.92
CA ALA A 165 -4.91 1.38 -10.15
C ALA A 165 -4.08 2.67 -10.17
N ALA A 166 -3.98 3.37 -9.02
CA ALA A 166 -3.13 4.56 -8.91
C ALA A 166 -1.64 4.23 -9.09
N LEU A 167 -1.15 3.10 -8.59
CA LEU A 167 0.22 2.64 -8.85
C LEU A 167 0.42 2.28 -10.32
N ALA A 168 -0.53 1.53 -10.91
CA ALA A 168 -0.47 1.06 -12.29
C ALA A 168 -0.46 2.20 -13.32
N ILE A 169 -1.15 3.30 -13.03
CA ILE A 169 -1.22 4.50 -13.89
C ILE A 169 -0.13 5.50 -13.50
N GLY A 170 0.11 5.69 -12.21
CA GLY A 170 1.06 6.68 -11.70
C GLY A 170 2.50 6.41 -12.14
N ALA A 171 2.94 5.15 -12.11
CA ALA A 171 4.31 4.80 -12.48
C ALA A 171 4.65 5.14 -13.95
N PRO A 172 3.87 4.72 -14.97
CA PRO A 172 4.16 5.10 -16.36
C PRO A 172 4.00 6.61 -16.60
N VAL A 173 3.01 7.27 -15.97
CA VAL A 173 2.84 8.72 -16.08
C VAL A 173 4.04 9.46 -15.47
N GLY A 174 4.50 9.05 -14.28
CA GLY A 174 5.68 9.63 -13.65
C GLY A 174 6.93 9.49 -14.51
N MET A 175 7.14 8.30 -15.09
CA MET A 175 8.26 8.05 -16.00
C MET A 175 8.15 8.87 -17.30
N ALA A 176 6.96 8.95 -17.91
CA ALA A 176 6.72 9.75 -19.10
C ALA A 176 7.01 11.24 -18.86
N LEU A 177 6.54 11.79 -17.75
CA LEU A 177 6.83 13.17 -17.34
C LEU A 177 8.33 13.39 -17.11
N TYR A 178 9.01 12.44 -16.48
CA TYR A 178 10.44 12.48 -16.26
C TYR A 178 11.22 12.52 -17.57
N HIS A 179 10.88 11.68 -18.55
CA HIS A 179 11.56 11.64 -19.84
C HIS A 179 11.26 12.85 -20.74
N GLN A 180 10.01 13.36 -20.71
CA GLN A 180 9.62 14.49 -21.57
C GLN A 180 10.07 15.85 -21.05
N SER A 181 9.98 16.07 -19.74
CA SER A 181 10.12 17.41 -19.14
C SER A 181 10.99 17.41 -17.88
N GLY A 182 11.69 16.30 -17.60
CA GLY A 182 12.62 16.18 -16.48
C GLY A 182 11.97 15.90 -15.14
N LEU A 183 12.81 15.82 -14.10
CA LEU A 183 12.41 15.46 -12.73
C LEU A 183 11.34 16.38 -12.15
N GLN A 184 11.46 17.69 -12.41
CA GLN A 184 10.56 18.69 -11.84
C GLN A 184 9.10 18.46 -12.25
N SER A 185 8.82 18.09 -13.50
CA SER A 185 7.47 17.85 -13.99
C SER A 185 6.81 16.65 -13.29
N ALA A 186 7.56 15.57 -13.07
CA ALA A 186 7.07 14.43 -12.29
C ALA A 186 6.78 14.82 -10.84
N MET A 187 7.63 15.66 -10.22
CA MET A 187 7.43 16.11 -8.85
C MET A 187 6.27 17.12 -8.70
N ILE A 188 6.03 17.97 -9.70
CA ILE A 188 4.82 18.83 -9.76
C ILE A 188 3.56 17.94 -9.76
N ALA A 189 3.53 16.87 -10.56
CA ALA A 189 2.41 15.93 -10.56
C ALA A 189 2.20 15.27 -9.18
N CYS A 190 3.28 14.98 -8.43
CA CYS A 190 3.21 14.47 -7.05
C CYS A 190 2.57 15.47 -6.07
N VAL A 191 2.62 16.77 -6.35
CA VAL A 191 1.92 17.80 -5.57
C VAL A 191 0.47 17.92 -6.01
N LEU A 192 0.22 17.97 -7.32
CA LEU A 192 -1.13 18.21 -7.88
C LEU A 192 -2.08 17.06 -7.60
N ALA A 193 -1.61 15.82 -7.62
CA ALA A 193 -2.46 14.64 -7.41
C ALA A 193 -3.14 14.63 -6.02
N PRO A 194 -2.43 14.80 -4.88
CA PRO A 194 -3.10 14.90 -3.58
C PRO A 194 -3.88 16.20 -3.39
N MET A 195 -3.52 17.28 -4.06
CA MET A 195 -4.34 18.50 -4.07
C MET A 195 -5.71 18.25 -4.73
N LEU A 196 -5.75 17.52 -5.84
CA LEU A 196 -7.00 17.10 -6.47
C LEU A 196 -7.81 16.19 -5.52
N ALA A 197 -7.14 15.27 -4.82
CA ALA A 197 -7.82 14.46 -3.80
C ALA A 197 -8.46 15.31 -2.69
N ILE A 198 -7.79 16.38 -2.24
CA ILE A 198 -8.35 17.34 -1.26
C ILE A 198 -9.60 18.01 -1.84
N VAL A 199 -9.55 18.51 -3.06
CA VAL A 199 -10.70 19.16 -3.71
C VAL A 199 -11.92 18.21 -3.76
N ILE A 200 -11.71 16.97 -4.19
CA ILE A 200 -12.76 15.94 -4.23
C ILE A 200 -13.29 15.66 -2.81
N ALA A 201 -12.37 15.44 -1.86
CA ALA A 201 -12.72 15.09 -0.49
C ALA A 201 -13.49 16.21 0.23
N VAL A 202 -13.16 17.48 -0.01
CA VAL A 202 -13.89 18.63 0.60
C VAL A 202 -15.36 18.61 0.20
N GLY A 203 -15.67 18.36 -1.08
CA GLY A 203 -17.04 18.31 -1.62
C GLY A 203 -17.81 17.05 -1.24
N ALA A 204 -17.16 15.98 -0.78
CA ALA A 204 -17.78 14.69 -0.49
C ALA A 204 -18.52 14.66 0.87
N THR A 205 -19.50 13.78 1.01
CA THR A 205 -20.27 13.59 2.26
C THR A 205 -19.41 13.03 3.38
N SER A 206 -19.58 13.53 4.61
CA SER A 206 -18.92 12.99 5.80
C SER A 206 -19.77 11.89 6.43
N TYR A 207 -19.19 10.69 6.59
CA TYR A 207 -19.83 9.56 7.27
C TYR A 207 -19.14 9.35 8.63
N VAL A 208 -19.96 9.10 9.66
CA VAL A 208 -19.47 8.84 11.03
C VAL A 208 -19.22 7.34 11.18
N SER A 209 -18.02 6.97 11.60
CA SER A 209 -17.69 5.58 11.95
C SER A 209 -18.10 5.30 13.40
N PRO A 210 -18.83 4.21 13.68
CA PRO A 210 -19.11 3.82 15.07
C PRO A 210 -17.80 3.49 15.79
N GLY A 211 -17.44 4.25 16.82
CA GLY A 211 -16.28 4.00 17.66
C GLY A 211 -16.39 2.66 18.40
N GLY A 212 -15.31 1.89 18.48
CA GLY A 212 -15.24 0.63 19.22
C GLY A 212 -14.06 0.59 20.19
N ARG A 213 -14.24 -0.09 21.35
CA ARG A 213 -13.15 -0.35 22.31
C ARG A 213 -12.12 -1.30 21.68
N ARG A 214 -10.87 -0.88 21.57
CA ARG A 214 -9.77 -1.69 21.03
C ARG A 214 -9.02 -2.42 22.14
N LEU A 215 -8.69 -3.68 21.91
CA LEU A 215 -7.76 -4.42 22.78
C LEU A 215 -6.31 -3.94 22.57
N PRO A 216 -5.44 -4.17 23.56
CA PRO A 216 -4.01 -3.91 23.42
C PRO A 216 -3.42 -4.67 22.23
N PHE A 217 -2.76 -3.96 21.34
CA PHE A 217 -2.23 -4.42 20.05
C PHE A 217 -1.38 -5.70 20.14
N TYR A 218 -0.51 -5.83 21.16
CA TYR A 218 0.41 -6.96 21.32
C TYR A 218 -0.29 -8.31 21.54
N ARG A 219 -1.45 -8.33 22.24
CA ARG A 219 -2.22 -9.57 22.47
C ARG A 219 -2.89 -10.09 21.20
N VAL A 220 -3.23 -9.19 20.29
CA VAL A 220 -3.83 -9.54 19.01
C VAL A 220 -2.78 -10.08 18.05
N ILE A 221 -1.61 -9.45 18.00
CA ILE A 221 -0.48 -9.89 17.16
C ILE A 221 -0.05 -11.31 17.50
N SER A 222 0.01 -11.69 18.79
CA SER A 222 0.40 -13.03 19.19
C SER A 222 -0.56 -14.14 18.71
N GLN A 223 -1.79 -13.80 18.31
CA GLN A 223 -2.75 -14.75 17.77
C GLN A 223 -2.67 -14.90 16.25
N ILE A 224 -2.23 -13.84 15.54
CA ILE A 224 -2.25 -13.76 14.06
C ILE A 224 -0.84 -13.69 13.44
N TRP A 225 0.22 -13.89 14.24
CA TRP A 225 1.60 -13.69 13.77
C TRP A 225 1.99 -14.58 12.59
N ARG A 226 1.44 -15.80 12.50
CA ARG A 226 1.73 -16.73 11.41
C ARG A 226 1.15 -16.24 10.08
N GLU A 227 -0.09 -15.77 10.09
CA GLU A 227 -0.75 -15.16 8.94
C GLU A 227 -0.08 -13.84 8.58
N GLY A 228 0.28 -13.04 9.59
CA GLY A 228 1.05 -11.81 9.42
C GLY A 228 2.43 -12.05 8.81
N LEU A 229 3.17 -13.07 9.28
CA LEU A 229 4.46 -13.43 8.71
C LEU A 229 4.34 -13.91 7.24
N GLY A 230 3.29 -14.69 6.91
CA GLY A 230 3.01 -15.08 5.53
C GLY A 230 2.79 -13.86 4.62
N LEU A 231 2.04 -12.86 5.11
CA LEU A 231 1.83 -11.60 4.41
C LEU A 231 3.11 -10.76 4.31
N MET A 232 3.93 -10.74 5.37
CA MET A 232 5.23 -10.06 5.38
C MET A 232 6.17 -10.66 4.33
N LEU A 233 6.26 -11.98 4.24
CA LEU A 233 7.07 -12.68 3.25
C LEU A 233 6.61 -12.38 1.81
N GLN A 234 5.30 -12.31 1.57
CA GLN A 234 4.75 -11.85 0.30
C GLN A 234 5.17 -10.42 -0.05
N GLY A 235 5.18 -9.50 0.93
CA GLY A 235 5.52 -8.09 0.73
C GLY A 235 6.95 -7.84 0.24
N VAL A 236 7.88 -8.78 0.44
CA VAL A 236 9.28 -8.66 -0.01
C VAL A 236 9.38 -8.53 -1.53
N GLY A 237 8.63 -9.36 -2.28
CA GLY A 237 8.63 -9.35 -3.74
C GLY A 237 8.13 -8.01 -4.30
N LEU A 238 7.03 -7.49 -3.77
CA LEU A 238 6.50 -6.19 -4.20
C LEU A 238 7.43 -5.03 -3.83
N SER A 239 8.07 -5.08 -2.65
CA SER A 239 9.06 -4.06 -2.26
C SER A 239 10.24 -4.01 -3.23
N GLY A 240 10.79 -5.18 -3.62
CA GLY A 240 11.85 -5.26 -4.63
C GLY A 240 11.41 -4.70 -5.99
N LEU A 241 10.20 -5.02 -6.42
CA LEU A 241 9.63 -4.54 -7.66
C LEU A 241 9.48 -3.00 -7.65
N THR A 242 8.94 -2.45 -6.59
CA THR A 242 8.73 -1.00 -6.47
C THR A 242 10.01 -0.20 -6.33
N ALA A 243 11.04 -0.76 -5.69
CA ALA A 243 12.29 -0.06 -5.42
C ALA A 243 13.31 -0.15 -6.58
N PHE A 244 13.34 -1.28 -7.28
CA PHE A 244 14.45 -1.57 -8.19
C PHE A 244 14.04 -1.83 -9.65
N ALA A 245 12.75 -1.88 -10.01
CA ALA A 245 12.34 -2.15 -11.39
C ALA A 245 12.89 -1.12 -12.39
N SER A 246 12.89 0.15 -12.05
CA SER A 246 13.41 1.20 -12.93
C SER A 246 14.93 1.08 -13.15
N LEU A 247 15.69 0.77 -12.10
CA LEU A 247 17.14 0.57 -12.19
C LEU A 247 17.48 -0.75 -12.90
N TYR A 248 16.69 -1.80 -12.69
CA TYR A 248 16.83 -3.08 -13.39
C TYR A 248 16.65 -2.91 -14.89
N PHE A 249 15.62 -2.19 -15.32
CA PHE A 249 15.36 -1.89 -16.74
C PHE A 249 16.45 -1.00 -17.32
N ALA A 250 16.86 0.05 -16.62
CA ALA A 250 17.93 0.95 -17.04
C ALA A 250 19.25 0.20 -17.23
N ALA A 251 19.62 -0.70 -16.32
CA ALA A 251 20.84 -1.51 -16.42
C ALA A 251 20.86 -2.46 -17.64
N HIS A 252 19.68 -2.84 -18.17
CA HIS A 252 19.56 -3.68 -19.37
C HIS A 252 19.29 -2.87 -20.63
N GLY A 253 19.20 -1.53 -20.56
CA GLY A 253 18.85 -0.68 -21.68
C GLY A 253 17.40 -0.82 -22.16
N TRP A 254 16.49 -1.33 -21.29
CA TRP A 254 15.08 -1.49 -21.60
C TRP A 254 14.30 -0.19 -21.34
N THR A 255 13.36 0.12 -22.22
CA THR A 255 12.72 1.45 -22.24
C THR A 255 11.41 1.55 -21.47
N HIS A 256 10.75 0.42 -21.16
CA HIS A 256 9.39 0.41 -20.64
C HIS A 256 9.31 0.17 -19.11
N ALA A 257 10.28 0.68 -18.34
CA ALA A 257 10.31 0.53 -16.87
C ALA A 257 9.01 0.98 -16.17
N GLY A 258 8.39 2.06 -16.67
CA GLY A 258 7.11 2.56 -16.12
C GLY A 258 5.95 1.56 -16.22
N LEU A 259 5.98 0.68 -17.24
CA LEU A 259 4.93 -0.33 -17.44
C LEU A 259 5.01 -1.52 -16.48
N VAL A 260 6.09 -1.67 -15.71
CA VAL A 260 6.22 -2.75 -14.72
C VAL A 260 5.09 -2.72 -13.69
N MET A 261 4.82 -1.54 -13.14
CA MET A 261 3.73 -1.37 -12.17
C MET A 261 2.36 -1.44 -12.82
N THR A 262 2.25 -1.08 -14.10
CA THR A 262 1.02 -1.27 -14.89
C THR A 262 0.72 -2.76 -15.08
N ALA A 263 1.71 -3.54 -15.52
CA ALA A 263 1.57 -4.98 -15.70
C ALA A 263 1.19 -5.68 -14.37
N PHE A 264 1.89 -5.35 -13.29
CA PHE A 264 1.57 -5.82 -11.95
C PHE A 264 0.11 -5.44 -11.56
N GLY A 265 -0.26 -4.17 -11.70
CA GLY A 265 -1.59 -3.67 -11.33
C GLY A 265 -2.72 -4.31 -12.14
N VAL A 266 -2.51 -4.52 -13.45
CA VAL A 266 -3.45 -5.24 -14.32
C VAL A 266 -3.68 -6.67 -13.81
N GLY A 267 -2.61 -7.42 -13.54
CA GLY A 267 -2.68 -8.77 -12.98
C GLY A 267 -3.42 -8.78 -11.64
N PHE A 268 -3.06 -7.86 -10.75
CA PHE A 268 -3.66 -7.72 -9.42
C PHE A 268 -5.17 -7.43 -9.48
N ILE A 269 -5.59 -6.45 -10.28
CA ILE A 269 -6.99 -6.06 -10.40
C ILE A 269 -7.80 -7.17 -11.07
N PHE A 270 -7.27 -7.74 -12.16
CA PHE A 270 -7.93 -8.80 -12.91
C PHE A 270 -8.29 -9.98 -12.01
N ILE A 271 -7.31 -10.56 -11.32
CA ILE A 271 -7.55 -11.74 -10.49
C ILE A 271 -8.49 -11.43 -9.32
N ARG A 272 -8.42 -10.21 -8.78
CA ARG A 272 -9.25 -9.78 -7.66
C ARG A 272 -10.72 -9.63 -8.05
N ILE A 273 -10.99 -9.20 -9.27
CA ILE A 273 -12.36 -9.12 -9.81
C ILE A 273 -12.90 -10.52 -10.09
N VAL A 274 -12.10 -11.38 -10.73
CA VAL A 274 -12.56 -12.70 -11.20
C VAL A 274 -12.63 -13.72 -10.06
N LEU A 275 -11.61 -13.77 -9.21
CA LEU A 275 -11.42 -14.80 -8.19
C LEU A 275 -11.42 -14.27 -6.73
N GLY A 276 -11.78 -13.00 -6.52
CA GLY A 276 -11.79 -12.38 -5.18
C GLY A 276 -12.68 -13.09 -4.15
N HIS A 277 -13.64 -13.90 -4.58
CA HIS A 277 -14.53 -14.70 -3.73
C HIS A 277 -13.94 -16.06 -3.32
N LEU A 278 -12.79 -16.47 -3.91
CA LEU A 278 -12.21 -17.79 -3.66
C LEU A 278 -11.82 -18.06 -2.19
N PRO A 279 -11.23 -17.12 -1.43
CA PRO A 279 -10.88 -17.35 -0.03
C PRO A 279 -12.07 -17.82 0.82
N ASP A 280 -13.26 -17.30 0.55
CA ASP A 280 -14.48 -17.65 1.28
C ASP A 280 -15.04 -19.02 0.85
N ARG A 281 -14.81 -19.44 -0.41
CA ARG A 281 -15.37 -20.68 -0.96
C ARG A 281 -14.51 -21.91 -0.71
N ILE A 282 -13.20 -21.83 -0.92
CA ILE A 282 -12.29 -23.00 -0.86
C ILE A 282 -11.28 -22.92 0.31
N GLY A 283 -11.38 -21.86 1.14
CA GLY A 283 -10.58 -21.65 2.34
C GLY A 283 -9.32 -20.81 2.08
N GLY A 284 -9.04 -19.91 3.03
CA GLY A 284 -7.96 -18.92 2.91
C GLY A 284 -6.58 -19.53 2.75
N LEU A 285 -6.21 -20.55 3.55
CA LEU A 285 -4.87 -21.18 3.46
C LEU A 285 -4.60 -21.83 2.10
N ARG A 286 -5.62 -22.42 1.46
CA ARG A 286 -5.44 -23.02 0.13
C ARG A 286 -5.21 -21.97 -0.95
N VAL A 287 -6.00 -20.88 -0.90
CA VAL A 287 -5.85 -19.76 -1.81
C VAL A 287 -4.51 -19.06 -1.60
N ALA A 288 -4.13 -18.77 -0.35
CA ALA A 288 -2.84 -18.14 -0.04
C ALA A 288 -1.64 -18.96 -0.56
N PHE A 289 -1.66 -20.28 -0.40
CA PHE A 289 -0.61 -21.15 -0.91
C PHE A 289 -0.42 -21.01 -2.42
N TRP A 290 -1.50 -21.19 -3.21
CA TRP A 290 -1.39 -21.09 -4.67
C TRP A 290 -1.06 -19.69 -5.13
N SER A 291 -1.55 -18.66 -4.45
CA SER A 291 -1.22 -17.27 -4.72
C SER A 291 0.27 -16.99 -4.53
N LEU A 292 0.88 -17.47 -3.44
CA LEU A 292 2.31 -17.34 -3.18
C LEU A 292 3.17 -18.12 -4.19
N VAL A 293 2.71 -19.30 -4.65
CA VAL A 293 3.39 -20.06 -5.71
C VAL A 293 3.35 -19.28 -7.03
N ILE A 294 2.20 -18.71 -7.41
CA ILE A 294 2.07 -17.89 -8.62
C ILE A 294 2.97 -16.65 -8.52
N GLU A 295 3.02 -16.00 -7.37
CA GLU A 295 3.92 -14.87 -7.11
C GLU A 295 5.39 -15.27 -7.27
N ALA A 296 5.79 -16.41 -6.70
CA ALA A 296 7.15 -16.93 -6.83
C ALA A 296 7.52 -17.18 -8.30
N ILE A 297 6.60 -17.72 -9.12
CA ILE A 297 6.81 -17.89 -10.56
C ILE A 297 7.02 -16.53 -11.23
N GLY A 298 6.18 -15.53 -10.94
CA GLY A 298 6.32 -14.19 -11.49
C GLY A 298 7.65 -13.53 -11.14
N GLN A 299 8.09 -13.64 -9.89
CA GLN A 299 9.39 -13.17 -9.42
C GLN A 299 10.57 -13.92 -10.09
N ALA A 300 10.45 -15.23 -10.27
CA ALA A 300 11.45 -16.03 -11.00
C ALA A 300 11.54 -15.63 -12.48
N MET A 301 10.41 -15.31 -13.12
CA MET A 301 10.40 -14.78 -14.50
C MET A 301 11.14 -13.44 -14.59
N LEU A 302 10.97 -12.55 -13.61
CA LEU A 302 11.73 -11.28 -13.51
C LEU A 302 13.23 -11.56 -13.34
N TRP A 303 13.60 -12.49 -12.47
CA TRP A 303 15.00 -12.86 -12.24
C TRP A 303 15.69 -13.37 -13.50
N CYS A 304 15.02 -14.26 -14.27
CA CYS A 304 15.58 -14.91 -15.46
C CYS A 304 15.25 -14.16 -16.76
N ALA A 305 14.68 -12.94 -16.72
CA ALA A 305 14.17 -12.26 -17.91
C ALA A 305 15.27 -11.98 -18.96
N PRO A 306 15.20 -12.57 -20.16
CA PRO A 306 16.13 -12.31 -21.24
C PRO A 306 15.82 -11.00 -22.01
N ASN A 307 14.61 -10.46 -21.84
CA ASN A 307 14.13 -9.25 -22.47
C ASN A 307 13.03 -8.58 -21.64
N GLU A 308 12.69 -7.34 -21.98
CA GLU A 308 11.70 -6.54 -21.25
C GLU A 308 10.29 -7.14 -21.24
N TRP A 309 9.89 -7.85 -22.28
CA TRP A 309 8.55 -8.44 -22.39
C TRP A 309 8.36 -9.62 -21.41
N VAL A 310 9.41 -10.41 -21.21
CA VAL A 310 9.40 -11.47 -20.19
C VAL A 310 9.40 -10.85 -18.79
N ALA A 311 10.14 -9.76 -18.57
CA ALA A 311 10.12 -9.02 -17.30
C ALA A 311 8.72 -8.43 -17.01
N LEU A 312 8.07 -7.80 -18.00
CA LEU A 312 6.71 -7.29 -17.87
C LEU A 312 5.68 -8.41 -17.60
N SER A 313 5.84 -9.56 -18.28
CA SER A 313 5.01 -10.75 -18.04
C SER A 313 5.22 -11.27 -16.62
N GLY A 314 6.46 -11.29 -16.13
CA GLY A 314 6.79 -11.64 -14.74
C GLY A 314 6.13 -10.70 -13.72
N ALA A 315 6.13 -9.40 -13.99
CA ALA A 315 5.44 -8.42 -13.15
C ALA A 315 3.91 -8.66 -13.14
N LEU A 316 3.30 -8.95 -14.28
CA LEU A 316 1.89 -9.30 -14.38
C LEU A 316 1.56 -10.56 -13.57
N VAL A 317 2.35 -11.64 -13.72
CA VAL A 317 2.18 -12.89 -12.97
C VAL A 317 2.37 -12.67 -11.47
N THR A 318 3.35 -11.83 -11.08
CA THR A 318 3.53 -11.39 -9.68
C THR A 318 2.25 -10.72 -9.16
N GLY A 319 1.63 -9.82 -9.95
CA GLY A 319 0.38 -9.16 -9.59
C GLY A 319 -0.79 -10.15 -9.42
N LEU A 320 -0.91 -11.15 -10.31
CA LEU A 320 -1.90 -12.22 -10.18
C LEU A 320 -1.72 -12.98 -8.85
N GLY A 321 -0.49 -13.31 -8.48
CA GLY A 321 -0.18 -14.00 -7.23
C GLY A 321 -0.46 -13.15 -5.99
N CYS A 322 0.04 -11.92 -5.94
CA CYS A 322 -0.11 -11.03 -4.79
C CYS A 322 -1.55 -10.72 -4.40
N ALA A 323 -2.46 -10.62 -5.39
CA ALA A 323 -3.78 -10.03 -5.20
C ALA A 323 -4.65 -10.74 -4.14
N LEU A 324 -4.57 -12.05 -4.02
CA LEU A 324 -5.41 -12.84 -3.12
C LEU A 324 -4.73 -13.24 -1.81
N VAL A 325 -3.42 -13.02 -1.64
CA VAL A 325 -2.70 -13.37 -0.39
C VAL A 325 -3.27 -12.60 0.79
N PHE A 326 -3.44 -11.28 0.63
CA PHE A 326 -3.98 -10.42 1.70
C PHE A 326 -5.38 -10.86 2.15
N PRO A 327 -6.41 -10.98 1.29
CA PRO A 327 -7.73 -11.41 1.73
C PRO A 327 -7.74 -12.86 2.23
N ALA A 328 -6.95 -13.75 1.63
CA ALA A 328 -6.89 -15.15 2.01
C ALA A 328 -6.32 -15.36 3.43
N LEU A 329 -5.16 -14.77 3.73
CA LEU A 329 -4.58 -14.83 5.08
C LEU A 329 -5.36 -13.95 6.07
N GLY A 330 -5.98 -12.86 5.61
CA GLY A 330 -6.84 -12.02 6.44
C GLY A 330 -8.07 -12.76 6.97
N VAL A 331 -8.74 -13.56 6.14
CA VAL A 331 -9.85 -14.42 6.57
C VAL A 331 -9.38 -15.41 7.64
N GLU A 332 -8.22 -16.02 7.48
CA GLU A 332 -7.68 -16.97 8.46
C GLU A 332 -7.27 -16.26 9.77
N ALA A 333 -6.66 -15.08 9.69
CA ALA A 333 -6.34 -14.26 10.86
C ALA A 333 -7.61 -13.89 11.66
N LEU A 334 -8.70 -13.53 10.96
CA LEU A 334 -9.97 -13.18 11.61
C LEU A 334 -10.67 -14.36 12.28
N LYS A 335 -10.42 -15.61 11.85
CA LYS A 335 -10.94 -16.81 12.52
C LYS A 335 -10.28 -17.07 13.87
N ARG A 336 -9.06 -16.55 14.10
CA ARG A 336 -8.30 -16.76 15.35
C ARG A 336 -8.65 -15.77 16.46
N VAL A 337 -9.43 -14.75 16.16
CA VAL A 337 -9.76 -13.68 17.10
C VAL A 337 -11.26 -13.57 17.34
N LEU A 338 -11.61 -13.16 18.56
CA LEU A 338 -13.02 -12.90 18.89
C LEU A 338 -13.58 -11.76 18.02
N PRO A 339 -14.89 -11.78 17.68
CA PRO A 339 -15.53 -10.76 16.84
C PRO A 339 -15.26 -9.32 17.28
N ALA A 340 -15.22 -9.06 18.60
CA ALA A 340 -14.93 -7.75 19.17
C ALA A 340 -13.51 -7.22 18.85
N ASN A 341 -12.58 -8.11 18.46
CA ASN A 341 -11.16 -7.80 18.23
C ASN A 341 -10.76 -7.78 16.77
N ARG A 342 -11.70 -8.03 15.85
CA ARG A 342 -11.42 -8.14 14.42
C ARG A 342 -10.82 -6.87 13.82
N GLY A 343 -11.26 -5.68 14.28
CA GLY A 343 -10.68 -4.41 13.83
C GLY A 343 -9.20 -4.26 14.22
N SER A 344 -8.87 -4.59 15.48
CA SER A 344 -7.48 -4.56 15.97
C SER A 344 -6.62 -5.62 15.28
N ALA A 345 -7.17 -6.79 14.97
CA ALA A 345 -6.49 -7.86 14.24
C ALA A 345 -6.13 -7.42 12.81
N MET A 346 -7.07 -6.81 12.09
CA MET A 346 -6.80 -6.31 10.74
C MET A 346 -5.77 -5.18 10.73
N GLY A 347 -5.82 -4.26 11.71
CA GLY A 347 -4.78 -3.23 11.86
C GLY A 347 -3.40 -3.83 12.11
N GLY A 348 -3.31 -4.83 12.99
CA GLY A 348 -2.07 -5.58 13.24
C GLY A 348 -1.60 -6.37 12.02
N PHE A 349 -2.51 -7.00 11.29
CA PHE A 349 -2.21 -7.78 10.09
C PHE A 349 -1.61 -6.90 8.99
N VAL A 350 -2.18 -5.71 8.74
CA VAL A 350 -1.61 -4.74 7.78
C VAL A 350 -0.23 -4.25 8.20
N ALA A 351 0.03 -4.09 9.51
CA ALA A 351 1.35 -3.66 9.99
C ALA A 351 2.49 -4.62 9.59
N PHE A 352 2.23 -5.93 9.45
CA PHE A 352 3.23 -6.88 8.92
C PHE A 352 3.63 -6.56 7.49
N LEU A 353 2.68 -6.14 6.64
CA LEU A 353 2.97 -5.75 5.25
C LEU A 353 3.81 -4.47 5.19
N ASP A 354 3.47 -3.48 6.02
CA ASP A 354 4.22 -2.24 6.07
C ASP A 354 5.64 -2.43 6.59
N ILE A 355 5.82 -3.32 7.59
CA ILE A 355 7.15 -3.72 8.09
C ILE A 355 7.94 -4.39 6.96
N ALA A 356 7.29 -5.26 6.17
CA ALA A 356 7.94 -5.87 4.99
C ALA A 356 8.47 -4.80 4.04
N TYR A 357 7.64 -3.83 3.67
CA TYR A 357 8.03 -2.77 2.75
C TYR A 357 9.15 -1.89 3.32
N GLY A 358 9.12 -1.61 4.62
CA GLY A 358 10.16 -0.83 5.30
C GLY A 358 11.52 -1.52 5.36
N LEU A 359 11.54 -2.84 5.60
CA LEU A 359 12.78 -3.62 5.77
C LEU A 359 13.30 -4.21 4.45
N ALA A 360 12.40 -4.59 3.54
CA ALA A 360 12.80 -5.23 2.29
C ALA A 360 13.53 -4.27 1.34
N GLY A 361 13.23 -2.97 1.36
CA GLY A 361 13.93 -1.97 0.56
C GLY A 361 15.45 -1.96 0.80
N PRO A 362 15.92 -1.73 2.03
CA PRO A 362 17.34 -1.80 2.37
C PRO A 362 17.97 -3.18 2.09
N GLY A 363 17.27 -4.27 2.41
CA GLY A 363 17.72 -5.63 2.13
C GLY A 363 17.89 -5.88 0.63
N ALA A 364 16.92 -5.49 -0.19
CA ALA A 364 17.01 -5.55 -1.65
C ALA A 364 18.14 -4.67 -2.20
N GLY A 365 18.39 -3.50 -1.58
CA GLY A 365 19.49 -2.61 -1.94
C GLY A 365 20.87 -3.24 -1.70
N LEU A 366 21.05 -3.97 -0.59
CA LEU A 366 22.28 -4.74 -0.33
C LEU A 366 22.47 -5.85 -1.36
N VAL A 367 21.42 -6.60 -1.66
CA VAL A 367 21.44 -7.68 -2.66
C VAL A 367 21.74 -7.11 -4.05
N ALA A 368 21.09 -6.02 -4.44
CA ALA A 368 21.33 -5.36 -5.71
C ALA A 368 22.76 -4.85 -5.86
N GLY A 369 23.34 -4.33 -4.78
CA GLY A 369 24.72 -3.82 -4.76
C GLY A 369 25.79 -4.91 -4.88
N GLN A 370 25.54 -6.11 -4.37
CA GLN A 370 26.50 -7.22 -4.36
C GLN A 370 26.31 -8.20 -5.52
N PHE A 371 25.06 -8.49 -5.89
CA PHE A 371 24.70 -9.57 -6.83
C PHE A 371 23.95 -9.06 -8.08
N GLY A 372 23.76 -7.73 -8.20
CA GLY A 372 23.03 -7.12 -9.29
C GLY A 372 21.50 -7.09 -9.08
N TYR A 373 20.82 -6.31 -9.94
CA TYR A 373 19.37 -6.06 -9.79
C TYR A 373 18.50 -7.30 -9.97
N ALA A 374 18.88 -8.25 -10.83
CA ALA A 374 18.14 -9.49 -11.04
C ALA A 374 18.02 -10.31 -9.72
N ALA A 375 19.07 -10.31 -8.88
CA ALA A 375 19.08 -11.05 -7.62
C ALA A 375 18.02 -10.55 -6.61
N VAL A 376 17.53 -9.32 -6.75
CA VAL A 376 16.41 -8.79 -5.95
C VAL A 376 15.14 -9.63 -6.16
N TYR A 377 14.90 -10.05 -7.40
CA TYR A 377 13.72 -10.87 -7.74
C TYR A 377 13.90 -12.33 -7.33
N LEU A 378 15.15 -12.83 -7.28
CA LEU A 378 15.45 -14.13 -6.65
C LEU A 378 15.13 -14.10 -5.14
N LEU A 379 15.47 -13.00 -4.45
CA LEU A 379 15.07 -12.80 -3.05
C LEU A 379 13.54 -12.81 -2.90
N GLY A 380 12.81 -12.13 -3.80
CA GLY A 380 11.33 -12.15 -3.85
C GLY A 380 10.80 -13.57 -4.07
N THR A 381 11.39 -14.33 -5.01
CA THR A 381 11.04 -15.74 -5.27
C THR A 381 11.21 -16.60 -4.02
N ALA A 382 12.38 -16.52 -3.37
CA ALA A 382 12.68 -17.28 -2.16
C ALA A 382 11.73 -16.93 -1.02
N SER A 383 11.43 -15.64 -0.84
CA SER A 383 10.51 -15.16 0.19
C SER A 383 9.08 -15.66 -0.03
N ALA A 384 8.56 -15.61 -1.27
CA ALA A 384 7.24 -16.13 -1.60
C ALA A 384 7.15 -17.65 -1.38
N LEU A 385 8.18 -18.43 -1.75
CA LEU A 385 8.23 -19.86 -1.49
C LEU A 385 8.29 -20.18 0.02
N LEU A 386 9.05 -19.42 0.81
CA LEU A 386 9.05 -19.54 2.27
C LEU A 386 7.66 -19.23 2.85
N GLY A 387 6.98 -18.23 2.34
CA GLY A 387 5.60 -17.92 2.70
C GLY A 387 4.65 -19.09 2.38
N ALA A 388 4.78 -19.69 1.19
CA ALA A 388 4.00 -20.87 0.81
C ALA A 388 4.27 -22.07 1.72
N ALA A 389 5.52 -22.33 2.07
CA ALA A 389 5.90 -23.39 3.02
C ALA A 389 5.31 -23.14 4.41
N LEU A 390 5.34 -21.89 4.91
CA LEU A 390 4.73 -21.50 6.17
C LEU A 390 3.21 -21.76 6.17
N VAL A 391 2.54 -21.45 5.06
CA VAL A 391 1.08 -21.71 4.91
C VAL A 391 0.76 -23.20 4.97
N ILE A 392 1.60 -24.08 4.36
CA ILE A 392 1.45 -25.53 4.47
C ILE A 392 1.62 -26.00 5.91
N ALA A 393 2.67 -25.54 6.59
CA ALA A 393 2.92 -25.89 7.99
C ALA A 393 1.76 -25.49 8.92
N ASN A 394 1.08 -24.38 8.63
CA ASN A 394 -0.11 -23.95 9.36
C ASN A 394 -1.32 -24.87 9.14
N ARG A 395 -1.45 -25.51 7.98
CA ARG A 395 -2.54 -26.48 7.72
C ARG A 395 -2.44 -27.73 8.59
N SER A 396 -1.22 -28.24 8.78
CA SER A 396 -0.97 -29.45 9.58
C SER A 396 -1.21 -29.26 11.08
N THR A 397 -1.20 -28.03 11.58
CA THR A 397 -1.48 -27.73 13.01
C THR A 397 -2.96 -27.40 13.29
N SER A 398 -3.78 -27.27 12.26
CA SER A 398 -5.21 -26.93 12.35
C SER A 398 -6.13 -28.13 11.99
N ALA A 399 -5.55 -29.26 11.57
CA ALA A 399 -6.20 -30.56 11.36
C ALA A 399 -5.97 -31.46 12.55
#